data_63b5c04b8be70aeb292436baa625de93
#
_entry.id   63b5c04b8be70aeb292436baa625de93
#
_cell.length_a   1.000
_cell.length_b   1.000
_cell.length_c   1.000
_cell.angle_alpha   90.00
_cell.angle_beta   90.00
_cell.angle_gamma   90.00
#
_symmetry.space_group_name_H-M   'P 1'
#
loop_
_entity.id
_entity.type
_entity.pdbx_description
1 polymer ?
#
loop_
_entity_poly.entity_id
_entity_poly.type
_entity_poly.pdbx_seq_one_letter_code
_entity_poly.pdbx_strand_id
1 'polypeptide(L)'
;GGQSISLPPLAPFVDISRKKIRRDTEAEMKELGIDPGEEKLSQIVEARLREEIKRGVQTIQYQVVTLMTTNGQAPFITVFMYLNEAGENQRLKSDLAIIVEEMLRQRYQGVKNEKGVWITPAFPKLIYVLEDDNIREGTPYFYLTKLAAKCTAKRMVPDYISEKKMKEYKLSKGETEGNGDVFTCMGCRSFLTPYVDENGKPKYYGRFNQGVVTVNLVDIGLSARKDMNRFWEIFDERMELCHRAMRCRHERLKGTLSDAAPILWQYGALARLKKGETIDKLLYDGYSISWVDTPTNK
;
A
#
# COMPACT_ATOMS: atom_id res chain seq x y z
N GLY A 1 6.51 12.55 -2.38
CA GLY A 1 6.36 11.29 -3.08
C GLY A 1 5.35 10.37 -2.42
N GLY A 2 4.83 9.41 -3.21
CA GLY A 2 3.91 8.39 -2.71
C GLY A 2 4.65 7.24 -2.06
N GLN A 3 4.03 6.63 -1.06
CA GLN A 3 4.55 5.45 -0.40
C GLN A 3 3.44 4.41 -0.25
N SER A 4 3.73 3.16 -0.60
CA SER A 4 2.85 2.03 -0.32
C SER A 4 3.40 1.23 0.84
N ILE A 5 2.53 0.93 1.79
CA ILE A 5 2.84 0.14 2.98
C ILE A 5 1.98 -1.11 3.01
N SER A 6 2.56 -2.21 3.44
CA SER A 6 1.86 -3.44 3.72
C SER A 6 1.59 -3.60 5.22
N LEU A 7 0.58 -4.37 5.56
CA LEU A 7 0.12 -4.53 6.94
C LEU A 7 0.77 -5.71 7.72
N PRO A 8 1.30 -6.76 7.08
CA PRO A 8 1.84 -7.92 7.81
C PRO A 8 2.87 -7.58 8.88
N PRO A 9 3.72 -6.54 8.74
CA PRO A 9 4.63 -6.14 9.83
C PRO A 9 3.92 -5.69 11.10
N LEU A 10 2.63 -5.32 11.04
CA LEU A 10 1.83 -4.96 12.21
C LEU A 10 1.18 -6.18 12.88
N ALA A 11 0.94 -7.26 12.15
CA ALA A 11 0.22 -8.41 12.66
C ALA A 11 0.89 -9.10 13.87
N PRO A 12 2.23 -9.23 13.97
CA PRO A 12 2.88 -9.76 15.17
C PRO A 12 2.60 -8.96 16.44
N PHE A 13 2.38 -7.65 16.32
CA PHE A 13 2.06 -6.79 17.46
C PHE A 13 0.65 -7.08 18.00
N VAL A 14 -0.25 -7.61 17.18
CA VAL A 14 -1.59 -8.04 17.64
C VAL A 14 -1.47 -9.15 18.67
N ASP A 15 -0.58 -10.13 18.44
CA ASP A 15 -0.34 -11.20 19.41
C ASP A 15 0.33 -10.68 20.71
N ILE A 16 1.25 -9.74 20.57
CA ILE A 16 1.87 -9.08 21.74
C ILE A 16 0.82 -8.33 22.56
N SER A 17 -0.04 -7.55 21.93
CA SER A 17 -1.13 -6.85 22.58
C SER A 17 -2.11 -7.81 23.23
N ARG A 18 -2.47 -8.90 22.55
CA ARG A 18 -3.37 -9.94 23.09
C ARG A 18 -2.80 -10.56 24.38
N LYS A 19 -1.53 -10.91 24.39
CA LYS A 19 -0.85 -11.46 25.58
C LYS A 19 -0.82 -10.46 26.74
N LYS A 20 -0.53 -9.19 26.43
CA LYS A 20 -0.56 -8.13 27.44
C LYS A 20 -1.96 -7.94 28.02
N ILE A 21 -2.98 -7.79 27.16
CA ILE A 21 -4.36 -7.61 27.56
C ILE A 21 -4.84 -8.78 28.42
N ARG A 22 -4.46 -10.02 28.04
CA ARG A 22 -4.80 -11.21 28.81
C ARG A 22 -4.23 -11.12 30.22
N ARG A 23 -2.92 -10.90 30.34
CA ARG A 23 -2.25 -10.76 31.64
C ARG A 23 -2.90 -9.65 32.50
N ASP A 24 -3.16 -8.50 31.91
CA ASP A 24 -3.71 -7.36 32.63
C ASP A 24 -5.16 -7.63 33.03
N THR A 25 -5.95 -8.35 32.22
CA THR A 25 -7.31 -8.78 32.54
C THR A 25 -7.33 -9.84 33.65
N GLU A 26 -6.43 -10.81 33.62
CA GLU A 26 -6.29 -11.82 34.66
C GLU A 26 -5.95 -11.20 36.02
N ALA A 27 -5.05 -10.21 36.03
CA ALA A 27 -4.68 -9.48 37.23
C ALA A 27 -5.87 -8.69 37.80
N GLU A 28 -6.60 -7.97 36.96
CA GLU A 28 -7.81 -7.22 37.33
C GLU A 28 -8.89 -8.13 37.92
N MET A 29 -9.17 -9.26 37.26
CA MET A 29 -10.18 -10.21 37.73
C MET A 29 -9.80 -10.83 39.08
N LYS A 30 -8.51 -11.12 39.28
CA LYS A 30 -7.98 -11.63 40.55
C LYS A 30 -8.15 -10.63 41.69
N GLU A 31 -7.86 -9.34 41.44
CA GLU A 31 -8.06 -8.26 42.43
C GLU A 31 -9.52 -8.10 42.80
N LEU A 32 -10.43 -8.30 41.85
CA LEU A 32 -11.88 -8.24 42.09
C LEU A 32 -12.46 -9.53 42.71
N GLY A 33 -11.66 -10.57 42.89
CA GLY A 33 -12.11 -11.87 43.37
C GLY A 33 -13.04 -12.62 42.41
N ILE A 34 -12.95 -12.33 41.11
CA ILE A 34 -13.79 -12.90 40.06
C ILE A 34 -13.01 -13.95 39.30
N ASP A 35 -13.54 -15.18 39.17
CA ASP A 35 -13.07 -16.19 38.25
C ASP A 35 -14.03 -16.28 37.05
N PRO A 36 -13.67 -15.73 35.90
CA PRO A 36 -14.57 -15.74 34.74
C PRO A 36 -14.59 -17.10 34.01
N GLY A 37 -13.67 -17.98 34.29
CA GLY A 37 -13.38 -19.16 33.49
C GLY A 37 -12.72 -18.81 32.14
N GLU A 38 -12.06 -19.81 31.52
CA GLU A 38 -11.22 -19.61 30.33
C GLU A 38 -11.99 -19.05 29.11
N GLU A 39 -13.18 -19.56 28.84
CA GLU A 39 -13.97 -19.13 27.69
C GLU A 39 -14.35 -17.65 27.78
N LYS A 40 -14.86 -17.22 28.93
CA LYS A 40 -15.29 -15.84 29.16
C LYS A 40 -14.08 -14.89 29.22
N LEU A 41 -12.99 -15.32 29.80
CA LEU A 41 -11.73 -14.59 29.80
C LEU A 41 -11.27 -14.33 28.36
N SER A 42 -11.25 -15.37 27.51
CA SER A 42 -10.88 -15.23 26.11
C SER A 42 -11.79 -14.26 25.35
N GLN A 43 -13.09 -14.30 25.59
CA GLN A 43 -14.05 -13.35 24.99
C GLN A 43 -13.75 -11.89 25.40
N ILE A 44 -13.46 -11.66 26.67
CA ILE A 44 -13.11 -10.34 27.20
C ILE A 44 -11.79 -9.85 26.56
N VAL A 45 -10.80 -10.70 26.49
CA VAL A 45 -9.50 -10.39 25.87
C VAL A 45 -9.64 -10.00 24.40
N GLU A 46 -10.39 -10.79 23.62
CA GLU A 46 -10.61 -10.47 22.19
C GLU A 46 -11.43 -9.19 22.00
N ALA A 47 -12.41 -8.91 22.86
CA ALA A 47 -13.17 -7.66 22.82
C ALA A 47 -12.26 -6.44 23.11
N ARG A 48 -11.42 -6.52 24.13
CA ARG A 48 -10.44 -5.47 24.47
C ARG A 48 -9.38 -5.30 23.38
N LEU A 49 -8.93 -6.38 22.78
CA LEU A 49 -7.98 -6.36 21.66
C LEU A 49 -8.56 -5.63 20.45
N ARG A 50 -9.81 -5.93 20.09
CA ARG A 50 -10.47 -5.24 18.99
C ARG A 50 -10.60 -3.73 19.24
N GLU A 51 -10.83 -3.32 20.47
CA GLU A 51 -10.87 -1.90 20.81
C GLU A 51 -9.48 -1.24 20.76
N GLU A 52 -8.41 -1.97 21.12
CA GLU A 52 -7.03 -1.48 20.96
C GLU A 52 -6.65 -1.34 19.49
N ILE A 53 -6.97 -2.33 18.66
CA ILE A 53 -6.74 -2.28 17.20
C ILE A 53 -7.51 -1.11 16.58
N LYS A 54 -8.75 -0.91 16.99
CA LYS A 54 -9.56 0.23 16.53
C LYS A 54 -8.90 1.57 16.82
N ARG A 55 -8.37 1.76 18.05
CA ARG A 55 -7.61 2.97 18.41
C ARG A 55 -6.34 3.11 17.58
N GLY A 56 -5.61 2.00 17.35
CA GLY A 56 -4.41 1.98 16.53
C GLY A 56 -4.68 2.40 15.09
N VAL A 57 -5.69 1.83 14.46
CA VAL A 57 -6.11 2.18 13.09
C VAL A 57 -6.59 3.64 13.02
N GLN A 58 -7.33 4.10 14.03
CA GLN A 58 -7.75 5.50 14.13
C GLN A 58 -6.56 6.46 14.24
N THR A 59 -5.52 6.07 14.99
CA THR A 59 -4.29 6.85 15.10
C THR A 59 -3.58 6.94 13.75
N ILE A 60 -3.46 5.84 13.00
CA ILE A 60 -2.89 5.84 11.66
C ILE A 60 -3.68 6.79 10.75
N GLN A 61 -5.00 6.68 10.75
CA GLN A 61 -5.86 7.54 9.92
C GLN A 61 -5.73 9.01 10.31
N TYR A 62 -5.73 9.33 11.61
CA TYR A 62 -5.54 10.68 12.11
C TYR A 62 -4.20 11.28 11.65
N GLN A 63 -3.11 10.55 11.82
CA GLN A 63 -1.79 11.01 11.40
C GLN A 63 -1.74 11.28 9.89
N VAL A 64 -2.29 10.39 9.07
CA VAL A 64 -2.28 10.58 7.61
C VAL A 64 -3.13 11.77 7.18
N VAL A 65 -4.24 12.04 7.85
CA VAL A 65 -5.16 13.15 7.48
C VAL A 65 -4.66 14.51 7.97
N THR A 66 -3.95 14.54 9.11
CA THR A 66 -3.51 15.79 9.74
C THR A 66 -2.10 16.21 9.39
N LEU A 67 -1.25 15.29 8.91
CA LEU A 67 0.11 15.61 8.52
C LEU A 67 0.15 16.27 7.14
N MET A 68 1.02 17.26 7.02
CA MET A 68 1.40 17.86 5.74
C MET A 68 2.89 17.69 5.53
N THR A 69 3.29 17.47 4.27
CA THR A 69 4.70 17.51 3.89
C THR A 69 5.22 18.94 3.96
N THR A 70 6.54 19.10 4.00
CA THR A 70 7.20 20.42 3.97
C THR A 70 6.77 21.29 2.78
N ASN A 71 6.31 20.66 1.69
CA ASN A 71 5.83 21.34 0.49
C ASN A 71 4.31 21.62 0.53
N GLY A 72 3.65 21.45 1.67
CA GLY A 72 2.21 21.69 1.82
C GLY A 72 1.31 20.62 1.17
N GLN A 73 1.83 19.44 0.86
CA GLN A 73 1.06 18.34 0.29
C GLN A 73 0.64 17.34 1.37
N ALA A 74 -0.54 16.76 1.21
CA ALA A 74 -0.96 15.63 2.01
C ALA A 74 -0.03 14.41 1.78
N PRO A 75 0.21 13.58 2.82
CA PRO A 75 0.98 12.35 2.66
C PRO A 75 0.28 11.42 1.67
N PHE A 76 0.97 11.07 0.59
CA PHE A 76 0.44 10.20 -0.45
C PHE A 76 0.72 8.74 -0.09
N ILE A 77 -0.07 8.21 0.83
CA ILE A 77 0.11 6.87 1.40
C ILE A 77 -0.93 5.91 0.82
N THR A 78 -0.47 4.74 0.39
CA THR A 78 -1.30 3.61 -0.02
C THR A 78 -1.12 2.48 0.99
N VAL A 79 -2.23 1.92 1.48
CA VAL A 79 -2.24 0.73 2.34
C VAL A 79 -2.66 -0.46 1.51
N PHE A 80 -1.82 -1.48 1.50
CA PHE A 80 -2.02 -2.72 0.78
C PHE A 80 -2.56 -3.79 1.72
N MET A 81 -3.80 -4.19 1.47
CA MET A 81 -4.54 -5.15 2.28
C MET A 81 -4.55 -6.51 1.57
N TYR A 82 -3.51 -7.31 1.82
CA TYR A 82 -3.27 -8.60 1.20
C TYR A 82 -3.05 -9.66 2.29
N LEU A 83 -3.99 -10.61 2.45
CA LEU A 83 -3.96 -11.59 3.53
C LEU A 83 -2.91 -12.68 3.29
N ASN A 84 -2.78 -13.15 2.04
CA ASN A 84 -1.77 -14.17 1.69
C ASN A 84 -0.33 -13.68 1.81
N GLU A 85 -0.10 -12.38 2.01
CA GLU A 85 1.20 -11.84 2.39
C GLU A 85 1.70 -12.40 3.76
N ALA A 86 0.77 -12.90 4.60
CA ALA A 86 1.10 -13.61 5.83
C ALA A 86 1.67 -15.02 5.59
N GLY A 87 1.69 -15.51 4.35
CA GLY A 87 2.12 -16.86 4.00
C GLY A 87 1.25 -17.94 4.64
N GLU A 88 1.86 -19.07 5.00
CA GLU A 88 1.17 -20.22 5.60
C GLU A 88 0.78 -20.02 7.07
N ASN A 89 1.16 -18.92 7.68
CA ASN A 89 0.87 -18.66 9.10
C ASN A 89 -0.57 -18.22 9.31
N GLN A 90 -1.46 -19.15 9.58
CA GLN A 90 -2.89 -18.92 9.77
C GLN A 90 -3.20 -17.97 10.93
N ARG A 91 -2.39 -17.99 12.00
CA ARG A 91 -2.56 -17.05 13.11
C ARG A 91 -2.28 -15.63 12.67
N LEU A 92 -1.15 -15.44 12.00
CA LEU A 92 -0.76 -14.13 11.46
C LEU A 92 -1.79 -13.60 10.46
N LYS A 93 -2.31 -14.49 9.60
CA LYS A 93 -3.35 -14.17 8.63
C LYS A 93 -4.66 -13.74 9.32
N SER A 94 -5.05 -14.45 10.35
CA SER A 94 -6.23 -14.11 11.15
C SER A 94 -6.08 -12.77 11.87
N ASP A 95 -4.91 -12.49 12.45
CA ASP A 95 -4.63 -11.21 13.10
C ASP A 95 -4.57 -10.06 12.09
N LEU A 96 -4.01 -10.30 10.90
CA LEU A 96 -4.04 -9.36 9.78
C LEU A 96 -5.47 -9.05 9.34
N ALA A 97 -6.34 -10.06 9.28
CA ALA A 97 -7.74 -9.90 8.90
C ALA A 97 -8.49 -8.94 9.85
N ILE A 98 -8.19 -8.96 11.15
CA ILE A 98 -8.78 -8.03 12.11
C ILE A 98 -8.35 -6.58 11.81
N ILE A 99 -7.09 -6.35 11.46
CA ILE A 99 -6.60 -5.02 11.08
C ILE A 99 -7.29 -4.54 9.80
N VAL A 100 -7.37 -5.41 8.79
CA VAL A 100 -8.05 -5.11 7.51
C VAL A 100 -9.53 -4.79 7.73
N GLU A 101 -10.22 -5.59 8.55
CA GLU A 101 -11.61 -5.34 8.91
C GLU A 101 -11.78 -3.93 9.50
N GLU A 102 -10.95 -3.57 10.45
CA GLU A 102 -11.06 -2.27 11.13
C GLU A 102 -10.72 -1.11 10.18
N MET A 103 -9.73 -1.27 9.31
CA MET A 103 -9.42 -0.28 8.27
C MET A 103 -10.62 -0.02 7.35
N LEU A 104 -11.31 -1.08 6.93
CA LEU A 104 -12.52 -0.98 6.09
C LEU A 104 -13.69 -0.36 6.86
N ARG A 105 -13.88 -0.72 8.13
CA ARG A 105 -14.95 -0.15 8.99
C ARG A 105 -14.78 1.36 9.17
N GLN A 106 -13.57 1.80 9.48
CA GLN A 106 -13.31 3.23 9.67
C GLN A 106 -13.39 3.99 8.34
N ARG A 107 -12.97 3.40 7.23
CA ARG A 107 -13.17 4.00 5.92
C ARG A 107 -14.65 4.11 5.56
N TYR A 108 -15.44 3.09 5.85
CA TYR A 108 -16.90 3.13 5.66
C TYR A 108 -17.56 4.25 6.48
N GLN A 109 -17.13 4.43 7.73
CA GLN A 109 -17.57 5.53 8.57
C GLN A 109 -17.17 6.89 8.01
N GLY A 110 -15.91 7.05 7.61
CA GLY A 110 -15.28 8.30 7.19
C GLY A 110 -14.72 9.10 8.36
N VAL A 111 -14.37 10.34 8.10
CA VAL A 111 -13.91 11.32 9.11
C VAL A 111 -14.83 12.50 9.15
N LYS A 112 -14.99 13.12 10.32
CA LYS A 112 -15.74 14.37 10.45
C LYS A 112 -14.86 15.55 10.07
N ASN A 113 -15.38 16.42 9.21
CA ASN A 113 -14.78 17.72 8.96
C ASN A 113 -15.11 18.71 10.09
N GLU A 114 -14.61 19.95 10.00
CA GLU A 114 -14.82 21.01 10.96
C GLU A 114 -16.32 21.34 11.20
N LYS A 115 -17.16 21.11 10.18
CA LYS A 115 -18.60 21.28 10.25
C LYS A 115 -19.36 20.08 10.81
N GLY A 116 -18.64 19.06 11.29
CA GLY A 116 -19.24 17.83 11.81
C GLY A 116 -19.80 16.88 10.76
N VAL A 117 -19.56 17.14 9.47
CA VAL A 117 -20.04 16.31 8.35
C VAL A 117 -19.05 15.17 8.11
N TRP A 118 -19.57 13.96 7.94
CA TRP A 118 -18.76 12.78 7.60
C TRP A 118 -18.35 12.80 6.14
N ILE A 119 -17.06 12.91 5.90
CA ILE A 119 -16.44 12.91 4.56
C ILE A 119 -15.54 11.69 4.37
N THR A 120 -15.22 11.39 3.11
CA THR A 120 -14.22 10.39 2.75
C THR A 120 -12.85 11.02 2.75
N PRO A 121 -11.89 10.59 3.58
CA PRO A 121 -10.52 11.08 3.51
C PRO A 121 -9.87 10.62 2.21
N ALA A 122 -9.07 11.51 1.58
CA ALA A 122 -8.35 11.18 0.36
C ALA A 122 -7.29 10.09 0.61
N PHE A 123 -6.64 10.14 1.78
CA PHE A 123 -5.59 9.20 2.20
C PHE A 123 -5.85 8.63 3.61
N PRO A 124 -5.27 7.47 3.92
CA PRO A 124 -4.51 6.58 3.03
C PRO A 124 -5.40 6.01 1.92
N LYS A 125 -4.83 5.81 0.73
CA LYS A 125 -5.48 4.97 -0.28
C LYS A 125 -5.53 3.54 0.21
N LEU A 126 -6.65 2.87 -0.01
CA LEU A 126 -6.81 1.47 0.37
C LEU A 126 -6.87 0.62 -0.90
N ILE A 127 -6.04 -0.41 -0.95
CA ILE A 127 -6.05 -1.42 -2.01
C ILE A 127 -6.33 -2.76 -1.37
N TYR A 128 -7.40 -3.41 -1.82
CA TYR A 128 -7.86 -4.70 -1.31
C TYR A 128 -7.59 -5.79 -2.34
N VAL A 129 -6.90 -6.86 -1.90
CA VAL A 129 -6.59 -7.99 -2.76
C VAL A 129 -7.72 -9.01 -2.69
N LEU A 130 -8.21 -9.42 -3.87
CA LEU A 130 -9.16 -10.50 -4.03
C LEU A 130 -8.38 -11.81 -4.13
N GLU A 131 -8.59 -12.69 -3.16
CA GLU A 131 -7.89 -13.95 -2.94
C GLU A 131 -8.90 -15.10 -2.91
N ASP A 132 -8.47 -16.35 -3.10
CA ASP A 132 -9.37 -17.50 -3.17
C ASP A 132 -10.18 -17.71 -1.88
N ASP A 133 -9.62 -17.34 -0.72
CA ASP A 133 -10.28 -17.50 0.58
C ASP A 133 -11.09 -16.27 1.03
N ASN A 134 -11.20 -15.23 0.19
CA ASN A 134 -12.06 -14.08 0.46
C ASN A 134 -13.05 -13.73 -0.66
N ILE A 135 -12.94 -14.35 -1.85
CA ILE A 135 -13.75 -13.96 -3.01
C ILE A 135 -15.09 -14.70 -3.12
N ARG A 136 -15.24 -15.86 -2.47
CA ARG A 136 -16.42 -16.71 -2.58
C ARG A 136 -17.17 -16.80 -1.28
N GLU A 137 -18.50 -16.89 -1.36
CA GLU A 137 -19.34 -17.17 -0.21
C GLU A 137 -18.98 -18.53 0.41
N GLY A 138 -18.94 -18.57 1.74
CA GLY A 138 -18.50 -19.74 2.51
C GLY A 138 -17.00 -19.81 2.77
N THR A 139 -16.18 -18.95 2.17
CA THR A 139 -14.75 -18.88 2.51
C THR A 139 -14.50 -18.07 3.79
N PRO A 140 -13.40 -18.33 4.52
CA PRO A 140 -13.16 -17.78 5.86
C PRO A 140 -13.19 -16.25 5.93
N TYR A 141 -12.73 -15.59 4.87
CA TYR A 141 -12.56 -14.13 4.85
C TYR A 141 -13.53 -13.42 3.89
N PHE A 142 -14.55 -14.11 3.36
CA PHE A 142 -15.54 -13.47 2.47
C PHE A 142 -16.27 -12.29 3.12
N TYR A 143 -16.41 -12.29 4.45
CA TYR A 143 -17.01 -11.18 5.18
C TYR A 143 -16.24 -9.85 4.98
N LEU A 144 -14.90 -9.90 4.78
CA LEU A 144 -14.09 -8.74 4.46
C LEU A 144 -14.43 -8.19 3.08
N THR A 145 -14.61 -9.05 2.09
CA THR A 145 -15.01 -8.64 0.73
C THR A 145 -16.41 -8.02 0.74
N LYS A 146 -17.36 -8.59 1.50
CA LYS A 146 -18.67 -7.95 1.69
C LYS A 146 -18.55 -6.56 2.33
N LEU A 147 -17.68 -6.40 3.32
CA LEU A 147 -17.43 -5.12 3.96
C LEU A 147 -16.74 -4.14 3.00
N ALA A 148 -15.75 -4.60 2.22
CA ALA A 148 -15.08 -3.82 1.19
C ALA A 148 -16.07 -3.32 0.13
N ALA A 149 -16.95 -4.19 -0.36
CA ALA A 149 -18.01 -3.83 -1.31
C ALA A 149 -18.97 -2.76 -0.75
N LYS A 150 -19.40 -2.90 0.51
CA LYS A 150 -20.20 -1.87 1.20
C LYS A 150 -19.45 -0.55 1.30
N CYS A 151 -18.16 -0.61 1.59
CA CYS A 151 -17.32 0.57 1.67
C CYS A 151 -17.20 1.23 0.29
N THR A 152 -17.00 0.47 -0.76
CA THR A 152 -16.94 0.98 -2.14
C THR A 152 -18.25 1.65 -2.56
N ALA A 153 -19.39 1.03 -2.27
CA ALA A 153 -20.71 1.59 -2.59
C ALA A 153 -20.96 2.97 -1.92
N LYS A 154 -20.38 3.19 -0.74
CA LYS A 154 -20.57 4.44 0.00
C LYS A 154 -19.45 5.47 -0.20
N ARG A 155 -18.21 5.00 -0.39
CA ARG A 155 -17.00 5.83 -0.34
C ARG A 155 -16.14 5.77 -1.59
N MET A 156 -16.49 4.93 -2.57
CA MET A 156 -15.74 4.67 -3.80
C MET A 156 -14.31 4.14 -3.56
N VAL A 157 -14.08 3.51 -2.43
CA VAL A 157 -12.83 2.84 -2.01
C VAL A 157 -13.17 1.58 -1.19
N PRO A 158 -12.31 0.56 -1.16
CA PRO A 158 -10.96 0.44 -1.70
C PRO A 158 -10.94 0.22 -3.23
N ASP A 159 -9.74 0.38 -3.82
CA ASP A 159 -9.44 -0.18 -5.14
C ASP A 159 -9.14 -1.68 -4.99
N TYR A 160 -9.32 -2.47 -6.05
CA TYR A 160 -9.18 -3.92 -6.00
C TYR A 160 -8.07 -4.42 -6.89
N ILE A 161 -7.33 -5.44 -6.41
CA ILE A 161 -6.36 -6.20 -7.19
C ILE A 161 -6.76 -7.68 -7.13
N SER A 162 -6.80 -8.36 -8.27
CA SER A 162 -6.99 -9.81 -8.32
C SER A 162 -5.64 -10.52 -8.17
N GLU A 163 -5.46 -11.28 -7.11
CA GLU A 163 -4.29 -12.13 -6.90
C GLU A 163 -4.08 -13.08 -8.08
N LYS A 164 -5.13 -13.80 -8.45
CA LYS A 164 -5.11 -14.76 -9.57
C LYS A 164 -4.64 -14.12 -10.87
N LYS A 165 -5.22 -12.97 -11.24
CA LYS A 165 -4.87 -12.29 -12.49
C LYS A 165 -3.45 -11.73 -12.46
N MET A 166 -3.00 -11.26 -11.34
CA MET A 166 -1.63 -10.78 -11.20
C MET A 166 -0.61 -11.91 -11.30
N LYS A 167 -0.89 -13.06 -10.69
CA LYS A 167 -0.07 -14.28 -10.82
C LYS A 167 -0.06 -14.80 -12.26
N GLU A 168 -1.21 -14.90 -12.93
CA GLU A 168 -1.30 -15.29 -14.33
C GLU A 168 -0.47 -14.37 -15.24
N TYR A 169 -0.52 -13.07 -15.02
CA TYR A 169 0.25 -12.10 -15.79
C TYR A 169 1.76 -12.28 -15.63
N LYS A 170 2.23 -12.64 -14.43
CA LYS A 170 3.65 -12.92 -14.17
C LYS A 170 4.10 -14.23 -14.82
N LEU A 171 3.32 -15.30 -14.66
CA LEU A 171 3.61 -16.61 -15.26
C LEU A 171 3.71 -16.51 -16.78
N SER A 172 2.89 -15.68 -17.44
CA SER A 172 2.97 -15.43 -18.87
C SER A 172 4.28 -14.79 -19.32
N LYS A 173 5.04 -14.21 -18.38
CA LYS A 173 6.38 -13.62 -18.62
C LYS A 173 7.53 -14.53 -18.21
N GLY A 174 7.25 -15.82 -17.91
CA GLY A 174 8.27 -16.80 -17.55
C GLY A 174 8.81 -16.68 -16.12
N GLU A 175 8.09 -15.97 -15.24
CA GLU A 175 8.43 -15.90 -13.82
C GLU A 175 7.93 -17.16 -13.10
N THR A 176 8.72 -17.70 -12.17
CA THR A 176 8.37 -18.86 -11.37
C THR A 176 7.40 -18.49 -10.24
N GLU A 177 6.52 -19.43 -9.86
CA GLU A 177 5.63 -19.26 -8.69
C GLU A 177 6.45 -19.04 -7.41
N GLY A 178 6.13 -17.98 -6.68
CA GLY A 178 6.67 -17.68 -5.36
C GLY A 178 5.59 -17.17 -4.43
N ASN A 179 5.74 -17.39 -3.13
CA ASN A 179 4.86 -16.81 -2.13
C ASN A 179 5.02 -15.29 -2.09
N GLY A 180 3.91 -14.56 -2.07
CA GLY A 180 3.92 -13.11 -1.95
C GLY A 180 4.08 -12.35 -3.27
N ASP A 181 3.82 -12.98 -4.40
CA ASP A 181 4.05 -12.45 -5.75
C ASP A 181 3.08 -11.36 -6.21
N VAL A 182 2.19 -10.94 -5.37
CA VAL A 182 1.28 -9.82 -5.64
C VAL A 182 1.88 -8.55 -5.08
N PHE A 183 1.98 -7.52 -5.90
CA PHE A 183 2.53 -6.23 -5.51
C PHE A 183 1.54 -5.10 -5.74
N THR A 184 1.65 -4.07 -4.92
CA THR A 184 0.79 -2.90 -5.00
C THR A 184 1.26 -1.89 -6.03
N CYS A 185 0.33 -1.08 -6.55
CA CYS A 185 0.70 0.16 -7.20
C CYS A 185 1.17 1.20 -6.18
N MET A 186 2.00 2.12 -6.61
CA MET A 186 2.32 3.32 -5.85
C MET A 186 1.35 4.44 -6.21
N GLY A 187 0.80 5.05 -5.18
CA GLY A 187 -0.19 6.08 -5.37
C GLY A 187 -1.43 5.57 -6.08
N CYS A 188 -1.84 6.26 -7.14
CA CYS A 188 -3.11 5.96 -7.79
C CYS A 188 -3.03 4.73 -8.68
N ARG A 189 -2.01 4.59 -9.53
CA ARG A 189 -1.95 3.55 -10.57
C ARG A 189 -0.53 3.28 -11.11
N SER A 190 0.52 3.73 -10.44
CA SER A 190 1.88 3.47 -10.88
C SER A 190 2.33 2.07 -10.46
N PHE A 191 2.26 1.12 -11.38
CA PHE A 191 2.85 -0.18 -11.18
C PHE A 191 4.31 -0.16 -11.65
N LEU A 192 5.23 -0.42 -10.72
CA LEU A 192 6.61 -0.69 -11.08
C LEU A 192 6.74 -2.16 -11.45
N THR A 193 7.26 -2.45 -12.63
CA THR A 193 7.60 -3.83 -13.02
C THR A 193 8.55 -4.41 -11.98
N PRO A 194 8.34 -5.63 -11.48
CA PRO A 194 9.25 -6.26 -10.56
C PRO A 194 10.67 -6.33 -11.16
N TYR A 195 11.64 -5.87 -10.39
CA TYR A 195 13.04 -6.04 -10.72
C TYR A 195 13.48 -7.44 -10.30
N VAL A 196 14.21 -8.10 -11.15
CA VAL A 196 14.80 -9.41 -10.87
C VAL A 196 16.27 -9.20 -10.54
N ASP A 197 16.69 -9.64 -9.35
CA ASP A 197 18.08 -9.51 -8.90
C ASP A 197 19.04 -10.44 -9.67
N GLU A 198 20.32 -10.35 -9.37
CA GLU A 198 21.38 -11.17 -9.98
C GLU A 198 21.21 -12.70 -9.73
N ASN A 199 20.38 -13.09 -8.78
CA ASN A 199 20.04 -14.47 -8.46
C ASN A 199 18.71 -14.91 -9.09
N GLY A 200 18.14 -14.11 -9.97
CA GLY A 200 16.85 -14.38 -10.60
C GLY A 200 15.64 -14.21 -9.68
N LYS A 201 15.81 -13.57 -8.50
CA LYS A 201 14.71 -13.37 -7.55
C LYS A 201 14.04 -12.03 -7.76
N PRO A 202 12.71 -11.99 -7.93
CA PRO A 202 11.97 -10.75 -8.05
C PRO A 202 11.91 -10.01 -6.72
N LYS A 203 12.09 -8.69 -6.77
CA LYS A 203 12.03 -7.81 -5.61
C LYS A 203 10.68 -7.11 -5.53
N TYR A 204 9.89 -7.43 -4.52
CA TYR A 204 8.55 -6.84 -4.32
C TYR A 204 8.53 -5.75 -3.24
N TYR A 205 9.45 -5.79 -2.29
CA TYR A 205 9.55 -4.84 -1.17
C TYR A 205 10.78 -3.95 -1.27
N GLY A 206 10.74 -2.83 -0.59
CA GLY A 206 11.84 -1.89 -0.55
C GLY A 206 12.15 -1.27 -1.92
N ARG A 207 11.12 -1.10 -2.75
CA ARG A 207 11.18 -0.52 -4.08
C ARG A 207 10.79 0.95 -4.03
N PHE A 208 11.31 1.74 -4.95
CA PHE A 208 10.87 3.12 -5.07
C PHE A 208 10.83 3.59 -6.54
N ASN A 209 9.92 4.50 -6.82
CA ASN A 209 9.85 5.19 -8.09
C ASN A 209 10.78 6.40 -8.06
N GLN A 210 11.77 6.43 -8.93
CA GLN A 210 12.76 7.50 -9.01
C GLN A 210 12.19 8.81 -9.55
N GLY A 211 11.04 8.76 -10.22
CA GLY A 211 10.35 9.93 -10.72
C GLY A 211 9.30 9.58 -11.76
N VAL A 212 8.50 10.58 -12.10
CA VAL A 212 7.46 10.48 -13.12
C VAL A 212 7.71 11.57 -14.17
N VAL A 213 7.60 11.20 -15.44
CA VAL A 213 7.56 12.13 -16.57
C VAL A 213 6.23 11.96 -17.28
N THR A 214 5.55 13.05 -17.57
CA THR A 214 4.22 13.02 -18.16
C THR A 214 4.29 13.40 -19.65
N VAL A 215 3.69 12.56 -20.48
CA VAL A 215 3.49 12.81 -21.92
C VAL A 215 2.11 13.44 -22.11
N ASN A 216 2.07 14.58 -22.79
CA ASN A 216 0.82 15.23 -23.14
C ASN A 216 0.32 14.73 -24.50
N LEU A 217 -0.55 13.71 -24.50
CA LEU A 217 -1.11 13.14 -25.73
C LEU A 217 -2.06 14.11 -26.42
N VAL A 218 -2.69 15.03 -25.70
CA VAL A 218 -3.56 16.06 -26.29
C VAL A 218 -2.75 17.02 -27.16
N ASP A 219 -1.58 17.46 -26.66
CA ASP A 219 -0.65 18.31 -27.43
C ASP A 219 -0.17 17.59 -28.70
N ILE A 220 0.18 16.32 -28.60
CA ILE A 220 0.59 15.50 -29.75
C ILE A 220 -0.54 15.40 -30.77
N GLY A 221 -1.77 15.08 -30.32
CA GLY A 221 -2.93 14.95 -31.20
C GLY A 221 -3.29 16.25 -31.93
N LEU A 222 -3.29 17.38 -31.20
CA LEU A 222 -3.54 18.68 -31.80
C LEU A 222 -2.44 19.10 -32.77
N SER A 223 -1.19 18.86 -32.45
CA SER A 223 -0.02 19.16 -33.29
C SER A 223 0.02 18.32 -34.56
N ALA A 224 -0.50 17.09 -34.50
CA ALA A 224 -0.60 16.19 -35.65
C ALA A 224 -1.67 16.59 -36.70
N ARG A 225 -2.62 17.45 -36.33
CA ARG A 225 -3.65 17.99 -37.27
C ARG A 225 -4.39 16.93 -38.08
N LYS A 226 -4.80 15.81 -37.42
CA LYS A 226 -5.50 14.65 -38.00
C LYS A 226 -4.62 13.74 -38.90
N ASP A 227 -3.34 13.97 -38.98
CA ASP A 227 -2.40 13.09 -39.64
C ASP A 227 -1.83 12.06 -38.64
N MET A 228 -2.17 10.77 -38.83
CA MET A 228 -1.73 9.70 -37.95
C MET A 228 -0.23 9.40 -38.07
N ASN A 229 0.38 9.58 -39.24
CA ASN A 229 1.83 9.40 -39.37
C ASN A 229 2.56 10.48 -38.58
N ARG A 230 2.10 11.71 -38.72
CA ARG A 230 2.64 12.86 -37.98
C ARG A 230 2.42 12.69 -36.47
N PHE A 231 1.30 12.09 -36.04
CA PHE A 231 1.04 11.79 -34.63
C PHE A 231 2.14 10.87 -34.06
N TRP A 232 2.45 9.76 -34.74
CA TRP A 232 3.44 8.82 -34.29
C TRP A 232 4.86 9.40 -34.31
N GLU A 233 5.23 10.19 -35.31
CA GLU A 233 6.52 10.89 -35.34
C GLU A 233 6.70 11.78 -34.09
N ILE A 234 5.69 12.61 -33.77
CA ILE A 234 5.73 13.50 -32.62
C ILE A 234 5.71 12.68 -31.32
N PHE A 235 4.94 11.60 -31.26
CA PHE A 235 4.91 10.70 -30.11
C PHE A 235 6.29 10.10 -29.82
N ASP A 236 6.95 9.55 -30.82
CA ASP A 236 8.28 8.95 -30.69
C ASP A 236 9.32 9.98 -30.25
N GLU A 237 9.27 11.19 -30.82
CA GLU A 237 10.13 12.32 -30.40
C GLU A 237 9.92 12.65 -28.91
N ARG A 238 8.66 12.74 -28.45
CA ARG A 238 8.33 13.03 -27.05
C ARG A 238 8.75 11.89 -26.12
N MET A 239 8.58 10.65 -26.56
CA MET A 239 9.03 9.47 -25.78
C MET A 239 10.55 9.46 -25.62
N GLU A 240 11.31 9.78 -26.65
CA GLU A 240 12.78 9.90 -26.56
C GLU A 240 13.19 11.00 -25.55
N LEU A 241 12.52 12.15 -25.59
CA LEU A 241 12.75 13.21 -24.61
C LEU A 241 12.43 12.75 -23.18
N CYS A 242 11.36 11.97 -22.96
CA CYS A 242 11.02 11.42 -21.68
C CYS A 242 12.12 10.45 -21.16
N HIS A 243 12.59 9.56 -22.02
CA HIS A 243 13.69 8.64 -21.67
C HIS A 243 14.98 9.39 -21.31
N ARG A 244 15.33 10.41 -22.07
CA ARG A 244 16.49 11.27 -21.76
C ARG A 244 16.32 11.99 -20.42
N ALA A 245 15.15 12.54 -20.14
CA ALA A 245 14.87 13.19 -18.85
C ALA A 245 14.95 12.23 -17.66
N MET A 246 14.44 11.01 -17.82
CA MET A 246 14.55 9.96 -16.80
C MET A 246 15.99 9.52 -16.59
N ARG A 247 16.76 9.34 -17.66
CA ARG A 247 18.19 9.02 -17.57
C ARG A 247 18.96 10.11 -16.85
N CYS A 248 18.73 11.38 -17.16
CA CYS A 248 19.37 12.49 -16.44
C CYS A 248 19.08 12.45 -14.93
N ARG A 249 17.85 12.14 -14.52
CA ARG A 249 17.50 11.96 -13.11
C ARG A 249 18.21 10.77 -12.48
N HIS A 250 18.26 9.66 -13.17
CA HIS A 250 18.96 8.45 -12.73
C HIS A 250 20.44 8.72 -12.50
N GLU A 251 21.13 9.29 -13.47
CA GLU A 251 22.53 9.65 -13.35
C GLU A 251 22.81 10.64 -12.22
N ARG A 252 21.85 11.55 -11.96
CA ARG A 252 21.97 12.53 -10.86
C ARG A 252 21.87 11.86 -9.48
N LEU A 253 21.18 10.72 -9.36
CA LEU A 253 21.03 10.00 -8.09
C LEU A 253 22.23 9.11 -7.76
N LYS A 254 23.01 8.69 -8.77
CA LYS A 254 24.21 7.86 -8.57
C LYS A 254 25.18 8.53 -7.61
N GLY A 255 25.77 7.74 -6.73
CA GLY A 255 26.70 8.20 -5.70
C GLY A 255 26.07 8.96 -4.54
N THR A 256 24.74 9.11 -4.52
CA THR A 256 24.08 9.74 -3.36
C THR A 256 24.26 8.85 -2.13
N LEU A 257 24.72 9.44 -1.04
CA LEU A 257 24.92 8.74 0.22
C LEU A 257 23.58 8.53 0.96
N SER A 258 23.48 7.43 1.67
CA SER A 258 22.33 7.13 2.54
C SER A 258 22.07 8.22 3.60
N ASP A 259 23.10 8.98 3.94
CA ASP A 259 23.04 10.12 4.87
C ASP A 259 22.22 11.30 4.33
N ALA A 260 21.96 11.37 3.02
CA ALA A 260 21.13 12.43 2.43
C ALA A 260 19.66 12.38 2.92
N ALA A 261 19.16 11.17 3.23
CA ALA A 261 17.83 10.97 3.81
C ALA A 261 17.82 9.70 4.70
N PRO A 262 18.40 9.77 5.92
CA PRO A 262 18.58 8.60 6.79
C PRO A 262 17.27 7.87 7.10
N ILE A 263 16.18 8.61 7.32
CA ILE A 263 14.85 8.02 7.58
C ILE A 263 14.39 7.13 6.44
N LEU A 264 14.72 7.46 5.19
CA LEU A 264 14.35 6.65 4.03
C LEU A 264 15.32 5.50 3.81
N TRP A 265 16.63 5.79 3.84
CA TRP A 265 17.65 4.87 3.36
C TRP A 265 18.27 3.98 4.43
N GLN A 266 18.41 4.48 5.66
CA GLN A 266 19.04 3.73 6.76
C GLN A 266 18.02 3.09 7.69
N TYR A 267 16.98 3.84 8.10
CA TYR A 267 16.00 3.42 9.11
C TYR A 267 14.62 3.09 8.55
N GLY A 268 14.36 3.47 7.32
CA GLY A 268 13.08 3.22 6.65
C GLY A 268 12.95 1.78 6.11
N ALA A 269 11.78 1.49 5.57
CA ALA A 269 11.47 0.18 5.00
C ALA A 269 12.18 -0.10 3.67
N LEU A 270 12.68 0.95 2.98
CA LEU A 270 13.16 0.83 1.61
C LEU A 270 14.45 0.03 1.47
N ALA A 271 15.44 0.29 2.29
CA ALA A 271 16.77 -0.24 2.00
C ALA A 271 17.58 -0.75 3.19
N ARG A 272 17.45 -0.13 4.34
CA ARG A 272 18.30 -0.42 5.52
C ARG A 272 19.79 -0.36 5.19
N LEU A 273 20.19 0.68 4.45
CA LEU A 273 21.57 0.94 4.12
C LEU A 273 22.37 1.33 5.37
N LYS A 274 23.66 1.03 5.36
CA LYS A 274 24.57 1.52 6.40
C LYS A 274 24.85 3.00 6.17
N LYS A 275 25.25 3.70 7.24
CA LYS A 275 25.73 5.08 7.16
C LYS A 275 26.90 5.18 6.19
N GLY A 276 26.87 6.16 5.29
CA GLY A 276 27.89 6.36 4.26
C GLY A 276 27.83 5.40 3.07
N GLU A 277 26.87 4.47 3.05
CA GLU A 277 26.65 3.61 1.89
C GLU A 277 25.89 4.39 0.80
N THR A 278 26.22 4.14 -0.50
CA THR A 278 25.48 4.77 -1.59
C THR A 278 24.14 4.07 -1.85
N ILE A 279 23.20 4.84 -2.43
CA ILE A 279 21.89 4.28 -2.82
C ILE A 279 21.93 3.53 -4.15
N ASP A 280 23.09 3.36 -4.77
CA ASP A 280 23.25 2.85 -6.16
C ASP A 280 22.61 1.48 -6.35
N LYS A 281 22.69 0.60 -5.35
CA LYS A 281 22.05 -0.72 -5.41
C LYS A 281 20.50 -0.67 -5.42
N LEU A 282 19.90 0.50 -5.19
CA LEU A 282 18.44 0.69 -5.25
C LEU A 282 18.00 1.30 -6.58
N LEU A 283 18.93 1.77 -7.40
CA LEU A 283 18.64 2.47 -8.66
C LEU A 283 18.16 1.55 -9.79
N TYR A 284 17.97 0.29 -9.52
CA TYR A 284 17.31 -0.66 -10.44
C TYR A 284 15.81 -0.46 -10.55
N ASP A 285 15.18 0.07 -9.52
CA ASP A 285 13.76 0.44 -9.57
C ASP A 285 13.59 1.60 -10.54
N GLY A 286 12.62 1.46 -11.43
CA GLY A 286 12.50 2.32 -12.59
C GLY A 286 11.81 3.65 -12.33
N TYR A 287 11.57 4.34 -13.42
CA TYR A 287 10.72 5.52 -13.52
C TYR A 287 9.35 5.14 -14.07
N SER A 288 8.35 5.93 -13.76
CA SER A 288 7.04 5.84 -14.38
C SER A 288 6.88 6.89 -15.47
N ILE A 289 6.26 6.48 -16.57
CA ILE A 289 5.73 7.40 -17.57
C ILE A 289 4.22 7.47 -17.36
N SER A 290 3.69 8.68 -17.27
CA SER A 290 2.26 8.93 -17.29
C SER A 290 1.90 9.76 -18.52
N TRP A 291 0.62 9.76 -18.90
CA TRP A 291 0.13 10.58 -20.01
C TRP A 291 -1.16 11.29 -19.61
N VAL A 292 -1.41 12.39 -20.29
CA VAL A 292 -2.65 13.15 -20.23
C VAL A 292 -3.33 12.98 -21.58
N ASP A 293 -4.50 12.41 -21.57
CA ASP A 293 -5.33 12.12 -22.75
C ASP A 293 -6.60 13.00 -22.82
N THR A 294 -6.82 13.82 -21.81
CA THR A 294 -7.98 14.73 -21.72
C THR A 294 -7.51 16.16 -21.65
N PRO A 295 -8.18 17.11 -22.36
CA PRO A 295 -7.90 18.52 -22.22
C PRO A 295 -8.14 18.96 -20.78
N THR A 296 -7.10 19.43 -20.11
CA THR A 296 -7.25 20.11 -18.81
C THR A 296 -7.41 21.59 -19.09
N ASN A 297 -8.55 22.16 -18.76
CA ASN A 297 -8.70 23.61 -18.70
C ASN A 297 -7.76 24.11 -17.59
N LYS A 298 -6.68 24.74 -17.97
CA LYS A 298 -5.89 25.61 -17.12
C LYS A 298 -6.34 27.02 -17.28
#